data_78c1e853dbd4eef9536fa8c2da7981bd
#
_entry.id   78c1e853dbd4eef9536fa8c2da7981bd
#
_cell.length_a   1.000
_cell.length_b   1.000
_cell.length_c   1.000
_cell.angle_alpha   90.00
_cell.angle_beta   90.00
_cell.angle_gamma   90.00
#
_symmetry.space_group_name_H-M   'P 1'
#
loop_
_entity.id
_entity.type
_entity.pdbx_description
1 polymer ?
#
loop_
_entity_poly.entity_id
_entity_poly.type
_entity_poly.pdbx_seq_one_letter_code
_entity_poly.pdbx_strand_id
1 'polypeptide(L)'
;MKDGVILINSSRGQLIAEQDLADALNCGKVFAAGLDVVSTEPIQPDNPLLKAKNCIITPHISWAPKESRQRIMDATVQNIKSYLTHDLINVVNDL
;
A
#
# COMPACT_ATOMS: atom_id res chain seq x y z
N MET A 1 2.00 17.78 3.11
CA MET A 1 2.79 16.99 4.09
C MET A 1 3.92 17.83 4.65
N LYS A 2 4.41 17.48 5.84
CA LYS A 2 5.60 18.11 6.40
C LYS A 2 6.83 17.81 5.55
N ASP A 3 7.80 18.73 5.55
CA ASP A 3 9.08 18.50 4.91
C ASP A 3 9.85 17.39 5.64
N GLY A 4 10.50 16.52 4.87
CA GLY A 4 11.26 15.40 5.42
C GLY A 4 10.42 14.22 5.90
N VAL A 5 9.18 14.13 5.46
CA VAL A 5 8.28 13.02 5.83
C VAL A 5 8.75 11.69 5.20
N ILE A 6 8.47 10.60 5.90
CA ILE A 6 8.61 9.24 5.36
C ILE A 6 7.21 8.79 4.92
N LEU A 7 7.11 8.32 3.67
CA LEU A 7 5.85 7.86 3.09
C LEU A 7 5.89 6.35 2.90
N ILE A 8 4.84 5.67 3.35
CA ILE A 8 4.70 4.22 3.18
C ILE A 8 3.36 3.94 2.51
N ASN A 9 3.39 3.13 1.45
CA ASN A 9 2.17 2.69 0.77
C ASN A 9 2.22 1.17 0.57
N SER A 10 1.33 0.49 1.26
CA SER A 10 1.10 -0.96 1.11
C SER A 10 -0.31 -1.27 0.64
N SER A 11 -1.03 -0.29 0.13
CA SER A 11 -2.43 -0.39 -0.28
C SER A 11 -2.56 -0.55 -1.79
N ARG A 12 -2.56 0.55 -2.53
CA ARG A 12 -2.67 0.53 -4.01
C ARG A 12 -1.79 1.61 -4.62
N GLY A 13 -1.13 1.26 -5.73
CA GLY A 13 -0.25 2.18 -6.44
C GLY A 13 -0.95 3.42 -6.97
N GLN A 14 -2.21 3.29 -7.34
CA GLN A 14 -3.01 4.40 -7.89
C GLN A 14 -3.31 5.51 -6.87
N LEU A 15 -3.04 5.29 -5.60
CA LEU A 15 -3.18 6.32 -4.56
C LEU A 15 -2.11 7.41 -4.65
N ILE A 16 -1.04 7.16 -5.39
CA ILE A 16 0.12 8.05 -5.49
C ILE A 16 0.37 8.42 -6.94
N ALA A 17 0.56 9.72 -7.19
CA ALA A 17 1.10 10.21 -8.45
C ALA A 17 2.62 9.95 -8.45
N GLU A 18 3.06 8.91 -9.15
CA GLU A 18 4.43 8.39 -9.04
C GLU A 18 5.49 9.38 -9.49
N GLN A 19 5.24 10.16 -10.54
CA GLN A 19 6.17 11.20 -10.97
C GLN A 19 6.31 12.30 -9.90
N ASP A 20 5.21 12.71 -9.29
CA ASP A 20 5.22 13.72 -8.24
C ASP A 20 5.97 13.23 -7.00
N LEU A 21 5.80 11.96 -6.64
CA LEU A 21 6.54 11.36 -5.53
C LEU A 21 8.04 11.28 -5.85
N ALA A 22 8.40 10.87 -7.06
CA ALA A 22 9.80 10.83 -7.49
C ALA A 22 10.45 12.23 -7.40
N ASP A 23 9.76 13.25 -7.86
CA ASP A 23 10.23 14.63 -7.79
C ASP A 23 10.39 15.09 -6.32
N ALA A 24 9.44 14.75 -5.48
CA ALA A 24 9.47 15.09 -4.05
C ALA A 24 10.62 14.38 -3.32
N LEU A 25 10.91 13.13 -3.67
CA LEU A 25 12.06 12.39 -3.14
C LEU A 25 13.38 13.01 -3.61
N ASN A 26 13.48 13.36 -4.88
CA ASN A 26 14.70 13.91 -5.46
C ASN A 26 15.04 15.31 -4.93
N CYS A 27 14.05 16.11 -4.58
CA CYS A 27 14.26 17.45 -4.01
C CYS A 27 14.31 17.46 -2.48
N GLY A 28 14.08 16.33 -1.80
CA GLY A 28 14.13 16.21 -0.34
C GLY A 28 12.85 16.60 0.39
N LYS A 29 11.78 16.99 -0.29
CA LYS A 29 10.48 17.27 0.33
C LYS A 29 9.95 16.03 1.08
N VAL A 30 10.05 14.85 0.44
CA VAL A 30 9.86 13.55 1.05
C VAL A 30 11.26 12.96 1.31
N PHE A 31 11.52 12.58 2.55
CA PHE A 31 12.84 12.06 2.93
C PHE A 31 13.06 10.65 2.37
N ALA A 32 12.06 9.80 2.49
CA ALA A 32 12.13 8.41 2.03
C ALA A 32 10.74 7.87 1.73
N ALA A 33 10.68 6.86 0.87
CA ALA A 33 9.44 6.13 0.58
C ALA A 33 9.67 4.63 0.62
N GLY A 34 8.72 3.90 1.23
CA GLY A 34 8.63 2.45 1.19
C GLY A 34 7.33 2.05 0.50
N LEU A 35 7.44 1.43 -0.66
CA LEU A 35 6.29 1.13 -1.51
C LEU A 35 6.23 -0.38 -1.79
N ASP A 36 5.13 -1.00 -1.39
CA ASP A 36 4.86 -2.40 -1.76
C ASP A 36 3.99 -2.51 -3.01
N VAL A 37 3.48 -1.38 -3.49
CA VAL A 37 2.57 -1.30 -4.63
C VAL A 37 2.98 -0.18 -5.58
N VAL A 38 2.74 -0.38 -6.87
CA VAL A 38 2.96 0.59 -7.93
C VAL A 38 1.75 0.62 -8.87
N SER A 39 1.66 1.66 -9.71
CA SER A 39 0.49 1.89 -10.58
C SER A 39 0.27 0.76 -11.60
N THR A 40 1.35 0.19 -12.11
CA THR A 40 1.31 -0.97 -13.03
C THR A 40 2.18 -2.07 -12.45
N GLU A 41 1.60 -3.22 -12.22
CA GLU A 41 2.30 -4.39 -11.69
C GLU A 41 2.33 -5.53 -12.71
N PRO A 42 3.51 -6.13 -12.96
CA PRO A 42 4.82 -5.80 -12.38
C PRO A 42 5.30 -4.40 -12.81
N ILE A 43 6.22 -3.83 -12.02
CA ILE A 43 6.72 -2.47 -12.24
C ILE A 43 7.33 -2.31 -13.64
N GLN A 44 7.00 -1.21 -14.31
CA GLN A 44 7.52 -0.90 -15.62
C GLN A 44 8.98 -0.41 -15.54
N PRO A 45 9.84 -0.75 -16.52
CA PRO A 45 11.25 -0.32 -16.50
C PRO A 45 11.45 1.20 -16.54
N ASP A 46 10.47 1.95 -17.03
CA ASP A 46 10.49 3.40 -17.12
C ASP A 46 9.82 4.10 -15.92
N ASN A 47 9.41 3.37 -14.91
CA ASN A 47 8.80 3.96 -13.72
C ASN A 47 9.77 4.94 -13.05
N PRO A 48 9.37 6.20 -12.84
CA PRO A 48 10.27 7.22 -12.29
C PRO A 48 10.76 6.91 -10.88
N LEU A 49 10.04 6.09 -10.12
CA LEU A 49 10.42 5.69 -8.77
C LEU A 49 11.66 4.78 -8.73
N LEU A 50 11.99 4.09 -9.83
CA LEU A 50 13.18 3.24 -9.90
C LEU A 50 14.48 4.04 -9.79
N LYS A 51 14.48 5.31 -10.16
CA LYS A 51 15.64 6.19 -10.10
C LYS A 51 15.53 7.26 -9.00
N ALA A 52 14.45 7.26 -8.25
CA ALA A 52 14.24 8.21 -7.16
C ALA A 52 15.14 7.92 -5.97
N LYS A 53 15.56 8.97 -5.27
CA LYS A 53 16.37 8.84 -4.04
C LYS A 53 15.54 8.23 -2.92
N ASN A 54 16.19 7.38 -2.10
CA ASN A 54 15.62 6.85 -0.87
C ASN A 54 14.23 6.21 -1.07
N CYS A 55 14.06 5.48 -2.16
CA CYS A 55 12.82 4.77 -2.47
C CYS A 55 13.08 3.27 -2.47
N ILE A 56 12.40 2.56 -1.58
CA ILE A 56 12.44 1.10 -1.51
C ILE A 56 11.12 0.58 -2.07
N ILE A 57 11.21 -0.35 -3.02
CA ILE A 57 10.03 -0.97 -3.66
C ILE A 57 10.10 -2.47 -3.46
N THR A 58 9.01 -3.04 -2.96
CA THR A 58 8.82 -4.49 -2.82
C THR A 58 7.69 -4.97 -3.75
N PRO A 59 7.67 -6.26 -4.12
CA PRO A 59 6.79 -6.72 -5.21
C PRO A 59 5.40 -7.17 -4.73
N HIS A 60 4.68 -6.30 -4.01
CA HIS A 60 3.30 -6.53 -3.56
C HIS A 60 3.19 -7.79 -2.68
N ILE A 61 3.99 -7.83 -1.62
CA ILE A 61 4.13 -9.00 -0.74
C ILE A 61 3.82 -8.74 0.73
N SER A 62 3.27 -7.57 1.08
CA SER A 62 2.96 -7.25 2.47
C SER A 62 1.92 -8.18 3.10
N TRP A 63 1.13 -8.88 2.27
CA TRP A 63 0.19 -9.92 2.68
C TRP A 63 0.83 -11.29 2.93
N ALA A 64 2.08 -11.50 2.46
CA ALA A 64 2.71 -12.82 2.35
C ALA A 64 3.13 -13.48 3.66
N PRO A 65 3.49 -12.75 4.77
CA PRO A 65 3.82 -13.42 6.02
C PRO A 65 2.70 -14.34 6.49
N LYS A 66 3.08 -15.48 7.06
CA LYS A 66 2.13 -16.50 7.55
C LYS A 66 1.09 -15.91 8.49
N GLU A 67 1.54 -15.06 9.40
CA GLU A 67 0.68 -14.40 10.40
C GLU A 67 -0.34 -13.47 9.73
N SER A 68 0.07 -12.73 8.72
CA SER A 68 -0.82 -11.83 7.96
C SER A 68 -1.87 -12.63 7.20
N ARG A 69 -1.47 -13.71 6.54
CA ARG A 69 -2.40 -14.60 5.82
C ARG A 69 -3.40 -15.25 6.77
N GLN A 70 -2.95 -15.68 7.94
CA GLN A 70 -3.82 -16.25 8.95
C GLN A 70 -4.85 -15.24 9.46
N ARG A 71 -4.44 -14.00 9.71
CA ARG A 71 -5.35 -12.93 10.14
C ARG A 71 -6.40 -12.61 9.09
N ILE A 72 -6.03 -12.58 7.82
CA ILE A 72 -6.98 -12.35 6.71
C ILE A 72 -8.02 -13.47 6.66
N MET A 73 -7.58 -14.72 6.77
CA MET A 73 -8.48 -15.88 6.77
C MET A 73 -9.42 -15.84 7.98
N ASP A 74 -8.90 -15.55 9.16
CA ASP A 74 -9.70 -15.47 10.38
C ASP A 74 -10.74 -14.34 10.30
N ALA A 75 -10.34 -13.16 9.80
CA ALA A 75 -11.24 -12.03 9.61
C ALA A 75 -12.34 -12.36 8.60
N THR A 76 -11.99 -13.04 7.51
CA THR A 76 -12.95 -13.46 6.48
C THR A 76 -13.98 -14.41 7.06
N VAL A 77 -13.57 -15.41 7.85
CA VAL A 77 -14.47 -16.34 8.51
C VAL A 77 -15.41 -15.60 9.46
N GLN A 78 -14.90 -14.67 10.27
CA GLN A 78 -15.71 -13.88 11.19
C GLN A 78 -16.71 -12.98 10.44
N ASN A 79 -16.29 -12.36 9.36
CA ASN A 79 -17.18 -11.52 8.55
C ASN A 79 -18.35 -12.35 7.98
N ILE A 80 -18.08 -13.54 7.48
CA ILE A 80 -19.12 -14.44 6.95
C ILE A 80 -20.09 -14.85 8.07
N LYS A 81 -19.58 -15.26 9.22
CA LYS A 81 -20.42 -15.62 10.38
C LYS A 81 -21.31 -14.47 10.82
N SER A 82 -20.74 -13.26 10.92
CA SER A 82 -21.48 -12.06 11.31
C SER A 82 -22.55 -11.70 10.29
N TYR A 83 -22.28 -11.86 9.01
CA TYR A 83 -23.25 -11.65 7.95
C TYR A 83 -24.44 -12.61 8.08
N LEU A 84 -24.17 -13.90 8.32
CA LEU A 84 -25.20 -14.94 8.45
C LEU A 84 -26.07 -14.74 9.70
N THR A 85 -25.55 -14.12 10.75
CA THR A 85 -26.32 -13.82 11.96
C THR A 85 -26.91 -12.41 11.97
N HIS A 86 -26.81 -11.67 10.88
CA HIS A 86 -27.28 -10.28 10.73
C HIS A 86 -26.66 -9.30 11.73
N ASP A 87 -25.45 -9.59 12.19
CA ASP A 87 -24.66 -8.76 13.11
C ASP A 87 -23.39 -8.31 12.40
N LEU A 88 -23.53 -7.36 11.48
CA LEU A 88 -22.47 -6.95 10.58
C LEU A 88 -21.30 -6.30 11.31
N ILE A 89 -20.07 -6.71 10.95
CA ILE A 89 -18.82 -6.15 11.43
C ILE A 89 -17.92 -5.76 10.25
N ASN A 90 -16.96 -4.87 10.50
CA ASN A 90 -15.99 -4.42 9.50
C ASN A 90 -16.63 -3.83 8.23
N VAL A 91 -17.80 -3.23 8.35
CA VAL A 91 -18.47 -2.56 7.23
C VAL A 91 -17.76 -1.24 6.94
N VAL A 92 -17.27 -1.06 5.72
CA VAL A 92 -16.50 0.12 5.32
C VAL A 92 -17.21 0.99 4.29
N ASN A 93 -18.43 0.62 3.92
CA ASN A 93 -19.26 1.34 2.97
C ASN A 93 -20.67 1.51 3.54
N ASP A 94 -21.34 2.57 3.12
CA ASP A 94 -22.74 2.79 3.48
C ASP A 94 -23.62 1.83 2.68
N LEU A 95 -24.41 1.04 3.38
CA LEU A 95 -25.36 0.07 2.82
C LEU A 95 -26.80 0.50 3.02
#